data_e0797af453e5b8665f673dc1a5bbf3e7
#
_entry.id   e0797af453e5b8665f673dc1a5bbf3e7
#
_cell.length_a   1.000
_cell.length_b   1.000
_cell.length_c   1.000
_cell.angle_alpha   90.00
_cell.angle_beta   90.00
_cell.angle_gamma   90.00
#
_symmetry.space_group_name_H-M   'P 1'
#
loop_
_entity.id
_entity.type
_entity.pdbx_description
1 polymer ?
#
loop_
_entity_poly.entity_id
_entity_poly.type
_entity_poly.pdbx_seq_one_letter_code
_entity_poly.pdbx_strand_id
1 'polypeptide(L)'
;TAAATGSYAFVGWYADAAYSRLLSSSESYNYVPRDSHADIYARFRVMETPLDSKGTANCYIAPALDTRYSFDATVQGNGKNTTNIWPQQLHGVSARVLWESGTLSETVVKDAAYSNGRISFSTGAVRGNAVIGLFDAAGNCIWSWHIWSVDYDPATMAQTYSSGAVFMDRNIGALTTDCTQPSSRGLYYQWGRKD
;
A
#
# COMPACT_ATOMS: atom_id res chain seq x y z
N THR A 1 28.16 13.22 -2.63
CA THR A 1 27.14 12.72 -1.67
C THR A 1 25.78 12.72 -2.34
N ALA A 2 25.04 11.63 -2.22
CA ALA A 2 23.65 11.53 -2.63
C ALA A 2 22.77 11.49 -1.38
N ALA A 3 21.72 12.29 -1.34
CA ALA A 3 20.74 12.27 -0.27
C ALA A 3 19.39 11.84 -0.84
N ALA A 4 18.77 10.85 -0.23
CA ALA A 4 17.41 10.47 -0.56
C ALA A 4 16.43 11.50 0.05
N THR A 5 15.37 11.85 -0.69
CA THR A 5 14.30 12.72 -0.22
C THR A 5 12.95 12.02 -0.37
N GLY A 6 12.06 12.20 0.60
CA GLY A 6 10.72 11.62 0.56
C GLY A 6 10.73 10.09 0.56
N SER A 7 9.95 9.51 -0.33
CA SER A 7 9.75 8.04 -0.45
C SER A 7 10.83 7.33 -1.28
N TYR A 8 12.05 7.86 -1.35
CA TYR A 8 13.15 7.23 -2.07
C TYR A 8 14.25 6.78 -1.13
N ALA A 9 14.89 5.65 -1.44
CA ALA A 9 16.12 5.19 -0.80
C ALA A 9 17.25 5.15 -1.81
N PHE A 10 18.42 5.61 -1.39
CA PHE A 10 19.63 5.49 -2.20
C PHE A 10 20.01 4.01 -2.36
N VAL A 11 20.38 3.63 -3.59
CA VAL A 11 20.78 2.25 -3.91
C VAL A 11 22.29 2.16 -4.12
N GLY A 12 22.87 3.13 -4.81
CA GLY A 12 24.29 3.12 -5.11
C GLY A 12 24.70 4.10 -6.20
N TRP A 13 26.00 4.27 -6.32
CA TRP A 13 26.68 4.96 -7.41
C TRP A 13 27.07 3.96 -8.48
N TYR A 14 26.83 4.27 -9.74
CA TYR A 14 27.08 3.42 -10.88
C TYR A 14 27.95 4.13 -11.92
N ALA A 15 28.72 3.32 -12.65
CA ALA A 15 29.61 3.81 -13.71
C ALA A 15 28.90 4.03 -15.04
N ASP A 16 27.63 3.64 -15.17
CA ASP A 16 26.86 3.70 -16.42
C ASP A 16 25.39 3.99 -16.15
N ALA A 17 24.73 4.59 -17.14
CA ALA A 17 23.30 4.98 -17.06
C ALA A 17 22.33 3.78 -17.01
N ALA A 18 22.78 2.58 -17.39
CA ALA A 18 21.99 1.35 -17.31
C ALA A 18 22.04 0.72 -15.91
N TYR A 19 22.82 1.30 -14.99
CA TYR A 19 23.02 0.80 -13.61
C TYR A 19 23.55 -0.64 -13.57
N SER A 20 24.41 -1.02 -14.52
CA SER A 20 24.96 -2.37 -14.63
C SER A 20 26.20 -2.58 -13.76
N ARG A 21 27.00 -1.52 -13.56
CA ARG A 21 28.28 -1.58 -12.83
C ARG A 21 28.25 -0.70 -11.59
N LEU A 22 28.02 -1.33 -10.43
CA LEU A 22 28.04 -0.65 -9.12
C LEU A 22 29.46 -0.19 -8.78
N LEU A 23 29.61 1.06 -8.35
CA LEU A 23 30.86 1.66 -7.84
C LEU A 23 30.88 1.71 -6.31
N SER A 24 29.77 2.08 -5.68
CA SER A 24 29.64 2.17 -4.23
C SER A 24 28.18 2.13 -3.80
N SER A 25 27.88 1.48 -2.68
CA SER A 25 26.57 1.53 -2.00
C SER A 25 26.51 2.59 -0.89
N SER A 26 27.61 3.31 -0.63
CA SER A 26 27.61 4.40 0.35
C SER A 26 27.05 5.68 -0.25
N GLU A 27 26.20 6.41 0.50
CA GLU A 27 25.66 7.71 0.11
C GLU A 27 26.77 8.73 -0.19
N SER A 28 27.89 8.63 0.51
CA SER A 28 29.10 9.41 0.24
C SER A 28 30.12 8.54 -0.48
N TYR A 29 30.52 8.94 -1.67
CA TYR A 29 31.49 8.25 -2.49
C TYR A 29 32.52 9.24 -3.04
N ASN A 30 33.79 9.01 -2.74
CA ASN A 30 34.90 9.77 -3.29
C ASN A 30 35.34 9.11 -4.61
N TYR A 31 34.88 9.69 -5.71
CA TYR A 31 35.24 9.24 -7.04
C TYR A 31 36.47 9.97 -7.55
N VAL A 32 37.48 9.23 -7.94
CA VAL A 32 38.69 9.76 -8.61
C VAL A 32 38.57 9.39 -10.09
N PRO A 33 38.31 10.37 -10.97
CA PRO A 33 38.27 10.08 -12.42
C PRO A 33 39.62 9.65 -12.92
N ARG A 34 39.63 8.66 -13.77
CA ARG A 34 40.84 8.19 -14.48
C ARG A 34 41.11 8.97 -15.77
N ASP A 35 40.05 9.55 -16.31
CA ASP A 35 40.04 10.33 -17.53
C ASP A 35 39.43 11.73 -17.28
N SER A 36 39.66 12.65 -18.23
CA SER A 36 39.24 14.06 -18.09
C SER A 36 37.70 14.27 -17.95
N HIS A 37 36.90 13.29 -18.35
CA HIS A 37 35.43 13.30 -18.20
C HIS A 37 34.98 11.89 -17.83
N ALA A 38 34.29 11.79 -16.68
CA ALA A 38 33.63 10.56 -16.26
C ALA A 38 32.32 10.91 -15.53
N ASP A 39 31.23 10.43 -16.09
CA ASP A 39 29.92 10.52 -15.44
C ASP A 39 29.76 9.36 -14.45
N ILE A 40 29.18 9.67 -13.30
CA ILE A 40 28.70 8.67 -12.35
C ILE A 40 27.22 8.90 -12.08
N TYR A 41 26.47 7.81 -11.92
CA TYR A 41 25.03 7.82 -11.84
C TYR A 41 24.57 7.37 -10.46
N ALA A 42 23.79 8.22 -9.79
CA ALA A 42 23.14 7.86 -8.54
C ALA A 42 21.82 7.14 -8.81
N ARG A 43 21.65 5.93 -8.29
CA ARG A 43 20.40 5.17 -8.37
C ARG A 43 19.62 5.29 -7.08
N PHE A 44 18.33 5.56 -7.20
CA PHE A 44 17.38 5.55 -6.10
C PHE A 44 16.28 4.54 -6.40
N ARG A 45 15.70 3.97 -5.35
CA ARG A 45 14.48 3.14 -5.45
C ARG A 45 13.36 3.79 -4.64
N VAL A 46 12.13 3.63 -5.08
CA VAL A 46 10.97 4.01 -4.29
C VAL A 46 10.89 3.10 -3.07
N MET A 47 10.75 3.67 -1.88
CA MET A 47 10.44 2.92 -0.67
C MET A 47 8.94 2.63 -0.63
N GLU A 48 8.59 1.37 -0.43
CA GLU A 48 7.21 0.92 -0.23
C GLU A 48 7.08 0.31 1.16
N THR A 49 6.05 0.73 1.88
CA THR A 49 5.71 0.13 3.17
C THR A 49 4.77 -1.05 2.92
N PRO A 50 5.16 -2.30 3.25
CA PRO A 50 4.28 -3.45 3.07
C PRO A 50 3.16 -3.43 4.12
N LEU A 51 1.90 -3.53 3.66
CA LEU A 51 0.72 -3.60 4.53
C LEU A 51 0.41 -5.04 4.97
N ASP A 52 0.98 -6.01 4.31
CA ASP A 52 0.79 -7.45 4.51
C ASP A 52 1.86 -8.09 5.40
N SER A 53 2.61 -7.33 6.18
CA SER A 53 3.66 -7.84 7.07
C SER A 53 3.15 -8.84 8.14
N LYS A 54 1.85 -8.78 8.46
CA LYS A 54 1.15 -9.71 9.36
C LYS A 54 0.31 -10.77 8.62
N GLY A 55 0.42 -10.83 7.29
CA GLY A 55 -0.36 -11.70 6.41
C GLY A 55 -1.33 -10.91 5.52
N THR A 56 -1.88 -11.61 4.52
CA THR A 56 -2.82 -11.03 3.57
C THR A 56 -4.20 -10.79 4.18
N ALA A 57 -4.94 -9.81 3.67
CA ALA A 57 -6.27 -9.43 4.13
C ALA A 57 -7.10 -8.86 2.97
N ASN A 58 -8.40 -8.62 3.18
CA ASN A 58 -9.26 -7.90 2.23
C ASN A 58 -9.31 -6.39 2.51
N CYS A 59 -8.90 -5.96 3.70
CA CYS A 59 -8.86 -4.57 4.11
C CYS A 59 -7.50 -4.26 4.73
N TYR A 60 -6.89 -3.17 4.30
CA TYR A 60 -5.62 -2.69 4.81
C TYR A 60 -5.74 -1.28 5.34
N ILE A 61 -5.17 -1.04 6.52
CA ILE A 61 -5.04 0.29 7.11
C ILE A 61 -3.76 0.94 6.58
N ALA A 62 -3.89 2.13 5.98
CA ALA A 62 -2.79 2.96 5.48
C ALA A 62 -2.69 4.24 6.33
N PRO A 63 -1.90 4.25 7.43
CA PRO A 63 -1.98 5.30 8.44
C PRO A 63 -1.31 6.61 8.04
N ALA A 64 -0.30 6.60 7.20
CA ALA A 64 0.39 7.81 6.77
C ALA A 64 -0.16 8.34 5.44
N LEU A 65 -0.28 9.65 5.32
CA LEU A 65 -0.61 10.36 4.09
C LEU A 65 0.64 10.50 3.19
N ASP A 66 0.43 10.75 1.90
CA ASP A 66 1.48 10.94 0.89
C ASP A 66 2.59 9.87 0.94
N THR A 67 2.20 8.63 1.28
CA THR A 67 3.11 7.51 1.51
C THR A 67 2.82 6.38 0.54
N ARG A 68 3.89 5.75 0.03
CA ARG A 68 3.76 4.60 -0.86
C ARG A 68 3.67 3.30 -0.06
N TYR A 69 2.67 2.52 -0.40
CA TYR A 69 2.35 1.23 0.21
C TYR A 69 2.32 0.12 -0.84
N SER A 70 2.49 -1.12 -0.38
CA SER A 70 2.25 -2.30 -1.22
C SER A 70 1.69 -3.46 -0.39
N PHE A 71 1.05 -4.41 -1.07
CA PHE A 71 0.57 -5.66 -0.48
C PHE A 71 0.56 -6.80 -1.51
N ASP A 72 0.60 -8.04 -1.02
CA ASP A 72 0.46 -9.25 -1.83
C ASP A 72 -0.96 -9.35 -2.40
N ALA A 73 -1.05 -9.47 -3.71
CA ALA A 73 -2.28 -9.60 -4.47
C ALA A 73 -2.39 -10.94 -5.22
N THR A 74 -1.65 -11.96 -4.77
CA THR A 74 -1.65 -13.28 -5.39
C THR A 74 -2.70 -14.23 -4.83
N VAL A 75 -3.34 -13.88 -3.71
CA VAL A 75 -4.30 -14.74 -3.03
C VAL A 75 -5.49 -13.96 -2.47
N GLN A 76 -6.65 -14.60 -2.42
CA GLN A 76 -7.86 -14.02 -1.85
C GLN A 76 -7.81 -13.98 -0.31
N GLY A 77 -8.31 -12.89 0.26
CA GLY A 77 -8.50 -12.74 1.69
C GLY A 77 -7.22 -12.89 2.50
N ASN A 78 -7.30 -13.70 3.55
CA ASN A 78 -6.16 -13.98 4.43
C ASN A 78 -5.27 -15.14 3.95
N GLY A 79 -5.53 -15.70 2.79
CA GLY A 79 -4.77 -16.81 2.21
C GLY A 79 -4.84 -18.13 2.98
N LYS A 80 -5.66 -18.24 4.02
CA LYS A 80 -5.72 -19.41 4.89
C LYS A 80 -6.90 -20.32 4.54
N ASN A 81 -6.63 -21.60 4.38
CA ASN A 81 -7.67 -22.61 4.30
C ASN A 81 -8.35 -22.75 5.66
N THR A 82 -9.65 -22.58 5.67
CA THR A 82 -10.52 -22.90 6.82
C THR A 82 -11.64 -23.81 6.37
N THR A 83 -12.41 -24.36 7.31
CA THR A 83 -13.52 -25.26 7.00
C THR A 83 -14.46 -24.64 5.95
N ASN A 84 -14.55 -25.27 4.80
CA ASN A 84 -15.38 -24.85 3.64
C ASN A 84 -14.99 -23.52 2.96
N ILE A 85 -13.81 -22.98 3.26
CA ILE A 85 -13.28 -21.78 2.60
C ILE A 85 -11.86 -22.05 2.12
N TRP A 86 -11.68 -22.07 0.81
CA TRP A 86 -10.38 -22.23 0.15
C TRP A 86 -10.07 -20.98 -0.65
N PRO A 87 -9.11 -20.15 -0.21
CA PRO A 87 -8.72 -18.96 -0.94
C PRO A 87 -8.13 -19.36 -2.30
N GLN A 88 -8.59 -18.69 -3.35
CA GLN A 88 -8.08 -18.94 -4.69
C GLN A 88 -6.82 -18.12 -4.93
N GLN A 89 -5.92 -18.68 -5.75
CA GLN A 89 -4.79 -17.92 -6.29
C GLN A 89 -5.32 -16.95 -7.35
N LEU A 90 -4.76 -15.75 -7.35
CA LEU A 90 -5.14 -14.67 -8.25
C LEU A 90 -4.04 -14.45 -9.29
N HIS A 91 -4.44 -14.39 -10.56
CA HIS A 91 -3.55 -14.16 -11.70
C HIS A 91 -3.97 -12.88 -12.43
N GLY A 92 -3.62 -11.75 -11.85
CA GLY A 92 -3.89 -10.44 -12.43
C GLY A 92 -2.76 -9.94 -13.33
N VAL A 93 -3.05 -8.90 -14.10
CA VAL A 93 -2.07 -8.22 -14.98
C VAL A 93 -2.05 -6.71 -14.75
N SER A 94 -3.09 -6.14 -14.12
CA SER A 94 -3.15 -4.70 -13.82
C SER A 94 -4.00 -4.43 -12.59
N ALA A 95 -3.79 -3.26 -11.97
CA ALA A 95 -4.60 -2.78 -10.86
C ALA A 95 -5.01 -1.33 -11.08
N ARG A 96 -6.18 -0.95 -10.58
CA ARG A 96 -6.68 0.43 -10.59
C ARG A 96 -7.64 0.68 -9.43
N VAL A 97 -7.79 1.95 -9.07
CA VAL A 97 -8.82 2.39 -8.12
C VAL A 97 -10.18 2.22 -8.76
N LEU A 98 -11.08 1.53 -8.08
CA LEU A 98 -12.48 1.32 -8.49
C LEU A 98 -13.38 2.42 -7.95
N TRP A 99 -13.12 2.81 -6.72
CA TRP A 99 -13.89 3.80 -5.99
C TRP A 99 -13.05 4.41 -4.87
N GLU A 100 -13.31 5.65 -4.52
CA GLU A 100 -12.77 6.30 -3.33
C GLU A 100 -13.77 7.33 -2.76
N SER A 101 -13.65 7.57 -1.45
CA SER A 101 -14.50 8.54 -0.74
C SER A 101 -14.04 10.00 -0.88
N GLY A 102 -12.94 10.23 -1.58
CA GLY A 102 -12.43 11.57 -1.90
C GLY A 102 -13.32 12.33 -2.88
N THR A 103 -13.00 13.58 -3.09
CA THR A 103 -13.63 14.42 -4.12
C THR A 103 -12.75 14.45 -5.39
N LEU A 104 -13.23 15.07 -6.47
CA LEU A 104 -12.43 15.22 -7.69
C LEU A 104 -11.09 15.97 -7.49
N SER A 105 -10.99 16.75 -6.42
CA SER A 105 -9.78 17.51 -6.06
C SER A 105 -8.95 16.88 -4.91
N GLU A 106 -9.48 15.84 -4.26
CA GLU A 106 -8.91 15.28 -3.03
C GLU A 106 -8.90 13.75 -3.13
N THR A 107 -7.83 13.19 -3.67
CA THR A 107 -7.68 11.74 -3.81
C THR A 107 -7.22 11.09 -2.50
N VAL A 108 -7.84 9.96 -2.15
CA VAL A 108 -7.42 9.10 -1.03
C VAL A 108 -6.29 8.19 -1.45
N VAL A 109 -6.37 7.64 -2.67
CA VAL A 109 -5.38 6.71 -3.23
C VAL A 109 -5.03 7.12 -4.66
N LYS A 110 -3.75 7.14 -4.98
CA LYS A 110 -3.20 7.45 -6.32
C LYS A 110 -2.17 6.40 -6.75
N ASP A 111 -1.89 6.35 -8.05
CA ASP A 111 -0.81 5.54 -8.64
C ASP A 111 -0.91 4.05 -8.34
N ALA A 112 -2.14 3.50 -8.30
CA ALA A 112 -2.35 2.07 -8.11
C ALA A 112 -1.79 1.29 -9.32
N ALA A 113 -0.87 0.34 -9.05
CA ALA A 113 -0.22 -0.46 -10.07
C ALA A 113 -0.01 -1.89 -9.57
N TYR A 114 -0.02 -2.86 -10.50
CA TYR A 114 0.29 -4.26 -10.24
C TYR A 114 1.61 -4.65 -10.89
N SER A 115 2.48 -5.29 -10.14
CA SER A 115 3.73 -5.85 -10.64
C SER A 115 4.18 -7.01 -9.74
N ASN A 116 4.63 -8.09 -10.35
CA ASN A 116 5.25 -9.24 -9.66
C ASN A 116 4.41 -9.78 -8.48
N GLY A 117 3.10 -9.92 -8.66
CA GLY A 117 2.21 -10.44 -7.62
C GLY A 117 1.80 -9.43 -6.54
N ARG A 118 2.27 -8.19 -6.61
CA ARG A 118 1.96 -7.14 -5.63
C ARG A 118 1.20 -5.98 -6.26
N ILE A 119 0.30 -5.41 -5.50
CA ILE A 119 -0.26 -4.09 -5.78
C ILE A 119 0.50 -3.07 -4.96
N SER A 120 0.94 -2.00 -5.61
CA SER A 120 1.49 -0.81 -4.98
C SER A 120 0.65 0.41 -5.31
N PHE A 121 0.57 1.35 -4.36
CA PHE A 121 -0.18 2.59 -4.48
C PHE A 121 0.41 3.65 -3.55
N SER A 122 0.04 4.90 -3.75
CA SER A 122 0.33 5.98 -2.80
C SER A 122 -0.98 6.48 -2.17
N THR A 123 -0.96 6.76 -0.88
CA THR A 123 -2.03 7.55 -0.27
C THR A 123 -1.96 9.00 -0.77
N GLY A 124 -3.11 9.66 -0.82
CA GLY A 124 -3.19 11.09 -1.10
C GLY A 124 -2.98 11.96 0.14
N ALA A 125 -3.34 13.22 -0.01
CA ALA A 125 -3.24 14.22 1.06
C ALA A 125 -4.43 14.17 2.04
N VAL A 126 -5.45 13.37 1.76
CA VAL A 126 -6.67 13.29 2.58
C VAL A 126 -6.91 11.86 3.06
N ARG A 127 -7.50 11.75 4.25
CA ARG A 127 -7.95 10.47 4.80
C ARG A 127 -9.27 10.06 4.19
N GLY A 128 -9.51 8.76 4.11
CA GLY A 128 -10.72 8.24 3.51
C GLY A 128 -10.65 6.75 3.25
N ASN A 129 -11.55 6.31 2.39
CA ASN A 129 -11.67 4.92 1.98
C ASN A 129 -11.51 4.83 0.46
N ALA A 130 -10.87 3.77 0.00
CA ALA A 130 -10.76 3.47 -1.42
C ALA A 130 -10.85 1.96 -1.65
N VAL A 131 -11.24 1.57 -2.84
CA VAL A 131 -11.22 0.17 -3.31
C VAL A 131 -10.30 0.07 -4.49
N ILE A 132 -9.30 -0.81 -4.39
CA ILE A 132 -8.38 -1.13 -5.51
C ILE A 132 -8.78 -2.49 -6.06
N GLY A 133 -9.02 -2.58 -7.36
CA GLY A 133 -9.30 -3.82 -8.08
C GLY A 133 -8.08 -4.36 -8.81
N LEU A 134 -7.97 -5.69 -8.84
CA LEU A 134 -7.04 -6.46 -9.67
C LEU A 134 -7.77 -6.98 -10.90
N PHE A 135 -7.17 -6.84 -12.07
CA PHE A 135 -7.78 -7.19 -13.34
C PHE A 135 -6.98 -8.25 -14.07
N ASP A 136 -7.70 -9.15 -14.73
CA ASP A 136 -7.14 -10.12 -15.66
C ASP A 136 -6.80 -9.51 -17.03
N ALA A 137 -6.23 -10.31 -17.94
CA ALA A 137 -5.88 -9.88 -19.30
C ALA A 137 -7.10 -9.53 -20.16
N ALA A 138 -8.30 -10.00 -19.81
CA ALA A 138 -9.55 -9.66 -20.49
C ALA A 138 -10.18 -8.37 -19.94
N GLY A 139 -9.59 -7.78 -18.90
CA GLY A 139 -10.09 -6.56 -18.25
C GLY A 139 -11.19 -6.79 -17.23
N ASN A 140 -11.44 -8.04 -16.81
CA ASN A 140 -12.38 -8.35 -15.75
C ASN A 140 -11.74 -8.11 -14.39
N CYS A 141 -12.48 -7.49 -13.46
CA CYS A 141 -12.05 -7.40 -12.08
C CYS A 141 -12.18 -8.78 -11.40
N ILE A 142 -11.04 -9.38 -11.05
CA ILE A 142 -10.98 -10.72 -10.45
C ILE A 142 -10.96 -10.68 -8.92
N TRP A 143 -10.53 -9.57 -8.32
CA TRP A 143 -10.59 -9.34 -6.88
C TRP A 143 -10.44 -7.86 -6.57
N SER A 144 -10.80 -7.44 -5.34
CA SER A 144 -10.65 -6.06 -4.86
C SER A 144 -10.22 -6.04 -3.40
N TRP A 145 -9.64 -4.93 -2.98
CA TRP A 145 -9.21 -4.67 -1.60
C TRP A 145 -9.68 -3.29 -1.16
N HIS A 146 -10.19 -3.23 0.08
CA HIS A 146 -10.48 -1.98 0.74
C HIS A 146 -9.18 -1.40 1.32
N ILE A 147 -8.88 -0.16 0.97
CA ILE A 147 -7.81 0.64 1.56
C ILE A 147 -8.44 1.68 2.47
N TRP A 148 -8.11 1.60 3.74
CA TRP A 148 -8.61 2.50 4.76
C TRP A 148 -7.48 3.45 5.19
N SER A 149 -7.44 4.64 4.59
CA SER A 149 -6.49 5.70 4.96
C SER A 149 -7.01 6.40 6.21
N VAL A 150 -6.49 6.01 7.36
CA VAL A 150 -6.95 6.48 8.67
C VAL A 150 -5.83 6.42 9.69
N ASP A 151 -5.84 7.34 10.64
CA ASP A 151 -4.98 7.30 11.82
C ASP A 151 -5.59 6.37 12.88
N TYR A 152 -5.42 5.07 12.67
CA TYR A 152 -5.93 4.03 13.56
C TYR A 152 -4.94 2.87 13.64
N ASP A 153 -4.57 2.52 14.86
CA ASP A 153 -3.77 1.32 15.14
C ASP A 153 -4.58 0.36 16.03
N PRO A 154 -5.06 -0.77 15.46
CA PRO A 154 -5.82 -1.76 16.24
C PRO A 154 -5.04 -2.33 17.43
N ALA A 155 -3.70 -2.31 17.39
CA ALA A 155 -2.89 -2.85 18.49
C ALA A 155 -2.94 -1.99 19.75
N THR A 156 -3.18 -0.69 19.60
CA THR A 156 -3.17 0.29 20.71
C THR A 156 -4.54 0.90 20.98
N MET A 157 -5.42 0.94 19.98
CA MET A 157 -6.72 1.64 20.06
C MET A 157 -7.91 0.69 20.21
N ALA A 158 -7.72 -0.63 20.05
CA ALA A 158 -8.80 -1.60 20.28
C ALA A 158 -9.20 -1.65 21.76
N GLN A 159 -10.50 -1.85 21.99
CA GLN A 159 -11.09 -1.94 23.33
C GLN A 159 -11.14 -3.39 23.80
N THR A 160 -10.52 -3.68 24.93
CA THR A 160 -10.58 -5.00 25.57
C THR A 160 -11.59 -4.96 26.72
N TYR A 161 -12.56 -5.85 26.67
CA TYR A 161 -13.62 -5.98 27.68
C TYR A 161 -13.23 -7.01 28.75
N SER A 162 -13.92 -6.98 29.90
CA SER A 162 -13.67 -7.91 31.01
C SER A 162 -13.88 -9.38 30.66
N SER A 163 -14.67 -9.66 29.62
CA SER A 163 -14.84 -11.00 29.04
C SER A 163 -13.62 -11.50 28.26
N GLY A 164 -12.62 -10.66 28.02
CA GLY A 164 -11.49 -10.91 27.13
C GLY A 164 -11.80 -10.66 25.66
N ALA A 165 -13.01 -10.25 25.30
CA ALA A 165 -13.36 -9.88 23.94
C ALA A 165 -12.67 -8.56 23.56
N VAL A 166 -12.13 -8.50 22.34
CA VAL A 166 -11.45 -7.32 21.79
C VAL A 166 -12.22 -6.81 20.60
N PHE A 167 -12.59 -5.53 20.64
CA PHE A 167 -13.30 -4.85 19.56
C PHE A 167 -12.53 -3.63 19.09
N MET A 168 -12.69 -3.29 17.82
CA MET A 168 -12.24 -1.99 17.32
C MET A 168 -13.02 -0.87 18.04
N ASP A 169 -12.40 0.29 18.24
CA ASP A 169 -13.03 1.47 18.82
C ASP A 169 -14.01 2.15 17.86
N ARG A 170 -14.04 1.73 16.59
CA ARG A 170 -14.82 2.31 15.49
C ARG A 170 -15.23 1.26 14.47
N ASN A 171 -16.22 1.58 13.64
CA ASN A 171 -16.61 0.76 12.50
C ASN A 171 -15.52 0.75 11.40
N ILE A 172 -15.44 -0.33 10.64
CA ILE A 172 -14.55 -0.39 9.47
C ILE A 172 -14.90 0.74 8.51
N GLY A 173 -13.88 1.50 8.10
CA GLY A 173 -14.04 2.66 7.23
C GLY A 173 -14.36 3.97 7.95
N ALA A 174 -14.59 3.97 9.27
CA ALA A 174 -14.82 5.20 10.03
C ALA A 174 -13.50 5.99 10.22
N LEU A 175 -13.56 7.30 10.00
CA LEU A 175 -12.39 8.17 10.11
C LEU A 175 -12.23 8.79 11.51
N THR A 176 -13.26 8.69 12.34
CA THR A 176 -13.29 9.22 13.71
C THR A 176 -14.20 8.37 14.61
N THR A 177 -14.02 8.48 15.91
CA THR A 177 -14.90 7.92 16.94
C THR A 177 -15.96 8.93 17.40
N ASP A 178 -15.89 10.18 16.96
CA ASP A 178 -16.88 11.22 17.30
C ASP A 178 -18.22 10.93 16.61
N CYS A 179 -19.19 10.43 17.37
CA CYS A 179 -20.50 10.03 16.87
C CYS A 179 -21.34 11.21 16.31
N THR A 180 -20.94 12.45 16.55
CA THR A 180 -21.59 13.64 15.98
C THR A 180 -21.20 13.86 14.53
N GLN A 181 -20.09 13.24 14.08
CA GLN A 181 -19.56 13.38 12.73
C GLN A 181 -20.06 12.25 11.81
N PRO A 182 -20.52 12.55 10.58
CA PRO A 182 -20.93 11.52 9.61
C PRO A 182 -19.81 10.51 9.32
N SER A 183 -18.55 10.92 9.35
CA SER A 183 -17.36 10.10 9.14
C SER A 183 -17.12 9.03 10.22
N SER A 184 -17.86 9.05 11.33
CA SER A 184 -17.84 8.00 12.36
C SER A 184 -18.63 6.75 11.98
N ARG A 185 -19.50 6.84 10.98
CA ARG A 185 -20.41 5.74 10.60
C ARG A 185 -19.68 4.57 9.94
N GLY A 186 -18.53 4.82 9.28
CA GLY A 186 -17.80 3.83 8.50
C GLY A 186 -18.49 3.47 7.19
N LEU A 187 -18.15 2.29 6.67
CA LEU A 187 -18.74 1.75 5.45
C LEU A 187 -19.84 0.73 5.77
N TYR A 188 -20.81 0.64 4.88
CA TYR A 188 -21.86 -0.37 4.95
C TYR A 188 -21.47 -1.58 4.11
N TYR A 189 -21.53 -2.76 4.70
CA TYR A 189 -21.26 -4.03 4.04
C TYR A 189 -22.52 -4.86 3.93
N GLN A 190 -22.75 -5.45 2.76
CA GLN A 190 -23.81 -6.42 2.59
C GLN A 190 -23.27 -7.82 2.87
N TRP A 191 -23.93 -8.56 3.76
CA TRP A 191 -23.54 -9.93 4.07
C TRP A 191 -23.51 -10.81 2.82
N GLY A 192 -22.43 -11.58 2.65
CA GLY A 192 -22.25 -12.48 1.50
C GLY A 192 -21.85 -11.79 0.19
N ARG A 193 -21.61 -10.48 0.18
CA ARG A 193 -21.03 -9.78 -0.99
C ARG A 193 -19.59 -9.37 -0.71
N LYS A 194 -18.79 -9.47 -1.75
CA LYS A 194 -17.51 -8.80 -1.84
C LYS A 194 -17.76 -7.38 -2.34
N ASP A 195 -16.99 -6.42 -1.89
CA ASP A 195 -17.08 -4.97 -2.15
C ASP A 195 -17.76 -4.58 -3.46
#